data_b9d9caa962b729ed04747ce9cb43919b
#
_entry.id   b9d9caa962b729ed04747ce9cb43919b
#
_cell.length_a   1.000
_cell.length_b   1.000
_cell.length_c   1.000
_cell.angle_alpha   90.00
_cell.angle_beta   90.00
_cell.angle_gamma   90.00
#
_symmetry.space_group_name_H-M   'P 1'
#
loop_
_entity.id
_entity.type
_entity.pdbx_description
1 polymer ?
#
loop_
_entity_poly.entity_id
_entity_poly.type
_entity_poly.pdbx_seq_one_letter_code
_entity_poly.pdbx_strand_id
1 'polypeptide(L)'
;MATQGSPLTPELKRAIVLLKDYFDRTQDDVREQDYSSAERAAHALGVGIATVKRVMADFHRSPDVLDRGAAQRRGRPPRAIADSLQTMTRDSVRQANREGTHITLEMVAERLAKEAPDQQFSLRTLGRTLDRWGFTFGKGTRSQHLKEKDQVVAARQRYLRQKRANRQGDAVIRPEVYVDESYVNKNHSNDFMWYCDEDGPWVQKPTGKGERLIILHAMTKSGWVPGAKLTFKSTKKTGDYHGQMNHDLFTKWFTEQLLPNIPGNALIIMDNAPYHTVLSRHSAPTATCTKDSIYTWLSKQGLPMRDDCLKAELVEMLAKLAPAPTYALDELAAEHGHEILRTPPYHPELQPIETCWAVVKNQIARKNKCTMAHLLEQLDDAFTSVTEETCSGLIKKVRKVEDNFWTEDMRLDR
;
A
#
# COMPACT_ATOMS: atom_id res chain seq x y z
N MET A 1 -16.36 28.17 -19.59
CA MET A 1 -17.83 28.09 -19.62
C MET A 1 -18.36 28.13 -18.20
N ALA A 2 -19.29 29.04 -17.89
CA ALA A 2 -19.88 29.08 -16.55
C ALA A 2 -20.79 27.85 -16.37
N THR A 3 -20.50 26.97 -15.39
CA THR A 3 -21.33 25.82 -15.06
C THR A 3 -22.68 26.32 -14.51
N GLN A 4 -23.77 25.69 -14.97
CA GLN A 4 -25.13 26.02 -14.56
C GLN A 4 -25.25 25.96 -13.03
N GLY A 5 -25.56 27.09 -12.37
CA GLY A 5 -25.72 27.21 -10.92
C GLY A 5 -24.53 27.82 -10.16
N SER A 6 -23.41 28.12 -10.83
CA SER A 6 -22.29 28.84 -10.19
C SER A 6 -22.58 30.34 -10.10
N PRO A 7 -22.22 31.01 -8.98
CA PRO A 7 -22.35 32.44 -8.85
C PRO A 7 -21.44 33.17 -9.85
N LEU A 8 -21.95 34.26 -10.46
CA LEU A 8 -21.18 35.05 -11.39
C LEU A 8 -20.05 35.79 -10.68
N THR A 9 -18.87 35.76 -11.28
CA THR A 9 -17.72 36.55 -10.76
C THR A 9 -17.90 38.04 -11.08
N PRO A 10 -17.28 38.94 -10.30
CA PRO A 10 -17.33 40.38 -10.60
C PRO A 10 -16.86 40.72 -12.02
N GLU A 11 -15.81 40.05 -12.52
CA GLU A 11 -15.25 40.23 -13.85
C GLU A 11 -16.28 39.88 -14.93
N LEU A 12 -17.00 38.76 -14.76
CA LEU A 12 -18.02 38.32 -15.71
C LEU A 12 -19.23 39.27 -15.71
N LYS A 13 -19.62 39.82 -14.54
CA LYS A 13 -20.67 40.82 -14.46
C LYS A 13 -20.28 42.11 -15.20
N ARG A 14 -19.02 42.59 -15.01
CA ARG A 14 -18.49 43.75 -15.76
C ARG A 14 -18.45 43.50 -17.26
N ALA A 15 -18.00 42.32 -17.68
CA ALA A 15 -17.97 41.91 -19.08
C ALA A 15 -19.38 41.91 -19.70
N ILE A 16 -20.40 41.43 -18.97
CA ILE A 16 -21.82 41.46 -19.41
C ILE A 16 -22.28 42.92 -19.65
N VAL A 17 -22.01 43.82 -18.71
CA VAL A 17 -22.40 45.21 -18.81
C VAL A 17 -21.70 45.89 -19.99
N LEU A 18 -20.40 45.76 -20.11
CA LEU A 18 -19.60 46.36 -21.18
C LEU A 18 -19.99 45.85 -22.57
N LEU A 19 -20.19 44.56 -22.75
CA LEU A 19 -20.60 43.98 -24.02
C LEU A 19 -22.03 44.36 -24.40
N LYS A 20 -22.93 44.40 -23.42
CA LYS A 20 -24.33 44.84 -23.69
C LYS A 20 -24.35 46.30 -24.11
N ASP A 21 -23.63 47.21 -23.45
CA ASP A 21 -23.51 48.62 -23.79
C ASP A 21 -22.85 48.82 -25.16
N TYR A 22 -21.81 48.05 -25.47
CA TYR A 22 -21.17 48.03 -26.79
C TYR A 22 -22.19 47.67 -27.90
N PHE A 23 -22.96 46.60 -27.72
CA PHE A 23 -23.94 46.17 -28.71
C PHE A 23 -25.15 47.10 -28.78
N ASP A 24 -25.47 47.85 -27.74
CA ASP A 24 -26.49 48.91 -27.80
C ASP A 24 -26.03 50.09 -28.67
N ARG A 25 -24.77 50.51 -28.58
CA ARG A 25 -24.19 51.62 -29.35
C ARG A 25 -23.89 51.27 -30.80
N THR A 26 -23.67 50.01 -31.14
CA THR A 26 -23.33 49.52 -32.47
C THR A 26 -24.54 48.98 -33.24
N GLN A 27 -25.77 49.22 -32.76
CA GLN A 27 -26.99 48.68 -33.35
C GLN A 27 -27.33 49.29 -34.70
N ASP A 28 -26.86 50.54 -34.99
CA ASP A 28 -27.18 51.29 -36.21
C ASP A 28 -26.32 50.91 -37.43
N ASP A 29 -25.18 50.17 -37.22
CA ASP A 29 -24.21 49.91 -38.31
C ASP A 29 -24.39 48.57 -39.04
N VAL A 30 -25.32 47.68 -38.64
CA VAL A 30 -25.42 46.34 -39.23
C VAL A 30 -26.87 45.99 -39.58
N ARG A 31 -27.16 46.03 -40.89
CA ARG A 31 -28.48 45.74 -41.48
C ARG A 31 -28.94 44.28 -41.45
N GLU A 32 -28.31 43.41 -40.75
CA GLU A 32 -28.69 41.99 -40.67
C GLU A 32 -28.53 41.46 -39.24
N GLN A 33 -29.51 41.72 -38.36
CA GLN A 33 -29.54 40.88 -37.15
C GLN A 33 -30.92 40.75 -36.52
N ASP A 34 -31.44 39.52 -36.56
CA ASP A 34 -32.61 39.06 -35.80
C ASP A 34 -32.39 38.99 -34.27
N TYR A 35 -31.22 39.36 -33.77
CA TYR A 35 -30.85 39.21 -32.36
C TYR A 35 -30.76 40.56 -31.64
N SER A 36 -31.40 40.64 -30.48
CA SER A 36 -31.28 41.80 -29.58
C SER A 36 -29.85 41.90 -29.00
N SER A 37 -29.44 43.12 -28.59
CA SER A 37 -28.15 43.34 -27.95
C SER A 37 -27.92 42.45 -26.71
N ALA A 38 -28.98 42.09 -25.99
CA ALA A 38 -28.91 41.16 -24.88
C ALA A 38 -28.62 39.71 -25.33
N GLU A 39 -29.16 39.27 -26.45
CA GLU A 39 -28.89 37.96 -27.05
C GLU A 39 -27.48 37.87 -27.58
N ARG A 40 -27.01 38.94 -28.23
CA ARG A 40 -25.62 39.04 -28.72
C ARG A 40 -24.60 38.96 -27.56
N ALA A 41 -24.84 39.70 -26.46
CA ALA A 41 -24.00 39.65 -25.28
C ALA A 41 -24.04 38.26 -24.59
N ALA A 42 -25.22 37.62 -24.55
CA ALA A 42 -25.38 36.27 -24.01
C ALA A 42 -24.62 35.24 -24.83
N HIS A 43 -24.68 35.30 -26.16
CA HIS A 43 -23.98 34.41 -27.05
C HIS A 43 -22.46 34.61 -26.97
N ALA A 44 -21.96 35.84 -26.96
CA ALA A 44 -20.53 36.17 -26.88
C ALA A 44 -19.89 35.68 -25.60
N LEU A 45 -20.61 35.67 -24.47
CA LEU A 45 -20.09 35.26 -23.18
C LEU A 45 -20.48 33.84 -22.78
N GLY A 46 -21.23 33.12 -23.57
CA GLY A 46 -21.72 31.77 -23.26
C GLY A 46 -22.62 31.72 -22.01
N VAL A 47 -23.43 32.78 -21.78
CA VAL A 47 -24.34 32.87 -20.63
C VAL A 47 -25.81 32.95 -21.14
N GLY A 48 -26.75 32.61 -20.26
CA GLY A 48 -28.17 32.70 -20.63
C GLY A 48 -28.66 34.17 -20.74
N ILE A 49 -29.56 34.47 -21.68
CA ILE A 49 -30.19 35.82 -21.89
C ILE A 49 -30.80 36.34 -20.59
N ALA A 50 -31.46 35.50 -19.82
CA ALA A 50 -32.03 35.85 -18.51
C ALA A 50 -30.94 36.33 -17.53
N THR A 51 -29.72 35.79 -17.63
CA THR A 51 -28.58 36.22 -16.81
C THR A 51 -28.13 37.63 -17.21
N VAL A 52 -28.01 37.91 -18.50
CA VAL A 52 -27.70 39.24 -19.02
C VAL A 52 -28.73 40.27 -18.56
N LYS A 53 -30.02 40.01 -18.78
CA LYS A 53 -31.11 40.88 -18.35
C LYS A 53 -31.11 41.17 -16.86
N ARG A 54 -30.85 40.14 -16.03
CA ARG A 54 -30.76 40.27 -14.56
C ARG A 54 -29.60 41.15 -14.16
N VAL A 55 -28.39 40.90 -14.69
CA VAL A 55 -27.19 41.67 -14.36
C VAL A 55 -27.36 43.14 -14.76
N MET A 56 -27.97 43.42 -15.93
CA MET A 56 -28.28 44.80 -16.37
C MET A 56 -29.29 45.47 -15.46
N ALA A 57 -30.39 44.78 -15.10
CA ALA A 57 -31.38 45.33 -14.18
C ALA A 57 -30.76 45.62 -12.78
N ASP A 58 -29.89 44.75 -12.28
CA ASP A 58 -29.22 44.98 -11.02
C ASP A 58 -28.20 46.13 -11.12
N PHE A 59 -27.48 46.24 -12.23
CA PHE A 59 -26.53 47.35 -12.50
C PHE A 59 -27.26 48.71 -12.59
N HIS A 60 -28.38 48.79 -13.29
CA HIS A 60 -29.17 50.03 -13.36
C HIS A 60 -29.77 50.44 -12.01
N ARG A 61 -30.05 49.48 -11.13
CA ARG A 61 -30.53 49.75 -9.77
C ARG A 61 -29.42 50.22 -8.83
N SER A 62 -28.23 49.62 -8.95
CA SER A 62 -27.07 49.92 -8.11
C SER A 62 -25.78 49.51 -8.82
N PRO A 63 -24.99 50.49 -9.35
CA PRO A 63 -23.73 50.19 -10.05
C PRO A 63 -22.74 49.37 -9.23
N ASP A 64 -22.73 49.49 -7.90
CA ASP A 64 -21.85 48.75 -6.97
C ASP A 64 -22.07 47.21 -7.00
N VAL A 65 -23.15 46.76 -7.68
CA VAL A 65 -23.40 45.32 -7.81
C VAL A 65 -22.31 44.60 -8.57
N LEU A 66 -21.53 45.29 -9.39
CA LEU A 66 -20.41 44.72 -10.15
C LEU A 66 -19.25 44.33 -9.26
N ASP A 67 -19.05 45.02 -8.14
CA ASP A 67 -17.98 44.78 -7.17
C ASP A 67 -18.40 43.85 -6.04
N ARG A 68 -19.70 43.63 -5.90
CA ARG A 68 -20.20 42.68 -4.90
C ARG A 68 -19.85 41.25 -5.33
N GLY A 69 -18.98 40.61 -4.58
CA GLY A 69 -18.71 39.17 -4.69
C GLY A 69 -20.00 38.34 -4.60
N ALA A 70 -19.91 37.05 -4.88
CA ALA A 70 -21.05 36.14 -4.76
C ALA A 70 -21.71 36.32 -3.39
N ALA A 71 -23.03 36.58 -3.42
CA ALA A 71 -23.79 36.72 -2.18
C ALA A 71 -23.57 35.46 -1.33
N GLN A 72 -23.15 35.64 -0.08
CA GLN A 72 -23.04 34.53 0.86
C GLN A 72 -24.37 33.77 0.85
N ARG A 73 -24.29 32.42 0.73
CA ARG A 73 -25.47 31.57 0.75
C ARG A 73 -26.34 31.94 1.94
N ARG A 74 -27.53 32.45 1.68
CA ARG A 74 -28.55 32.70 2.70
C ARG A 74 -28.97 31.34 3.26
N GLY A 75 -28.41 30.94 4.41
CA GLY A 75 -28.73 29.74 5.14
C GLY A 75 -28.40 29.95 6.62
N ARG A 76 -29.10 29.27 7.51
CA ARG A 76 -28.72 29.23 8.92
C ARG A 76 -27.25 28.82 8.98
N PRO A 77 -26.35 29.59 9.64
CA PRO A 77 -24.95 29.19 9.75
C PRO A 77 -24.91 27.76 10.31
N PRO A 78 -24.13 26.85 9.71
CA PRO A 78 -24.00 25.53 10.26
C PRO A 78 -23.58 25.68 11.72
N ARG A 79 -24.25 24.96 12.63
CA ARG A 79 -23.79 24.82 14.02
C ARG A 79 -22.43 24.12 13.92
N ALA A 80 -21.36 24.89 13.85
CA ALA A 80 -20.03 24.37 13.69
C ALA A 80 -19.48 24.08 15.08
N ILE A 81 -18.91 22.91 15.26
CA ILE A 81 -18.02 22.62 16.38
C ILE A 81 -16.79 23.51 16.19
N ALA A 82 -16.33 24.14 17.26
CA ALA A 82 -15.19 25.09 17.21
C ALA A 82 -13.95 24.40 16.66
N ASP A 83 -13.27 25.02 15.68
CA ASP A 83 -12.08 24.46 15.04
C ASP A 83 -10.89 24.33 16.03
N SER A 84 -10.91 25.02 17.17
CA SER A 84 -9.97 24.83 18.28
C SER A 84 -9.96 23.38 18.84
N LEU A 85 -11.06 22.64 18.69
CA LEU A 85 -11.16 21.25 19.12
C LEU A 85 -10.60 20.23 18.09
N GLN A 86 -10.22 20.70 16.91
CA GLN A 86 -9.73 19.82 15.83
C GLN A 86 -8.45 19.07 16.23
N THR A 87 -7.47 19.77 16.80
CA THR A 87 -6.18 19.16 17.17
C THR A 87 -6.38 18.08 18.24
N MET A 88 -7.09 18.40 19.30
CA MET A 88 -7.41 17.44 20.37
C MET A 88 -8.16 16.21 19.84
N THR A 89 -9.17 16.41 18.98
CA THR A 89 -9.90 15.32 18.35
C THR A 89 -8.97 14.46 17.50
N ARG A 90 -8.07 15.07 16.75
CA ARG A 90 -7.09 14.38 15.89
C ARG A 90 -6.14 13.53 16.73
N ASP A 91 -5.61 14.06 17.81
CA ASP A 91 -4.70 13.33 18.69
C ASP A 91 -5.40 12.19 19.42
N SER A 92 -6.65 12.40 19.86
CA SER A 92 -7.50 11.36 20.46
C SER A 92 -7.77 10.20 19.51
N VAL A 93 -8.11 10.49 18.24
CA VAL A 93 -8.33 9.45 17.20
C VAL A 93 -7.02 8.72 16.88
N ARG A 94 -5.91 9.45 16.76
CA ARG A 94 -4.59 8.86 16.52
C ARG A 94 -4.16 7.93 17.65
N GLN A 95 -4.39 8.34 18.89
CA GLN A 95 -4.07 7.50 20.04
C GLN A 95 -4.90 6.22 20.06
N ALA A 96 -6.22 6.32 19.88
CA ALA A 96 -7.07 5.14 19.78
C ALA A 96 -6.62 4.18 18.67
N ASN A 97 -6.23 4.71 17.51
CA ASN A 97 -5.71 3.91 16.40
C ASN A 97 -4.37 3.23 16.73
N ARG A 98 -3.47 3.89 17.47
CA ARG A 98 -2.20 3.31 17.94
C ARG A 98 -2.41 2.20 18.96
N GLU A 99 -3.39 2.37 19.83
CA GLU A 99 -3.76 1.40 20.86
C GLU A 99 -4.59 0.24 20.29
N GLY A 100 -5.02 0.33 19.02
CA GLY A 100 -5.88 -0.66 18.39
C GLY A 100 -7.31 -0.64 18.94
N THR A 101 -7.70 0.45 19.60
CA THR A 101 -9.03 0.62 20.18
C THR A 101 -10.01 1.08 19.12
N HIS A 102 -11.15 0.40 19.00
CA HIS A 102 -12.23 0.84 18.14
C HIS A 102 -12.80 2.17 18.64
N ILE A 103 -12.85 3.18 17.81
CA ILE A 103 -13.41 4.49 18.14
C ILE A 103 -14.65 4.75 17.29
N THR A 104 -15.77 5.04 17.95
CA THR A 104 -17.05 5.38 17.31
C THR A 104 -17.30 6.89 17.36
N LEU A 105 -18.29 7.32 16.59
CA LEU A 105 -18.71 8.72 16.59
C LEU A 105 -19.23 9.17 17.97
N GLU A 106 -19.90 8.26 18.69
CA GLU A 106 -20.39 8.46 20.05
C GLU A 106 -19.22 8.67 21.03
N MET A 107 -18.20 7.84 20.95
CA MET A 107 -16.99 7.96 21.79
C MET A 107 -16.25 9.28 21.54
N VAL A 108 -16.18 9.73 20.30
CA VAL A 108 -15.62 11.05 19.96
C VAL A 108 -16.50 12.15 20.56
N ALA A 109 -17.84 12.02 20.46
CA ALA A 109 -18.78 12.98 21.04
C ALA A 109 -18.65 13.07 22.57
N GLU A 110 -18.53 11.95 23.26
CA GLU A 110 -18.33 11.89 24.71
C GLU A 110 -17.02 12.58 25.16
N ARG A 111 -15.94 12.36 24.41
CA ARG A 111 -14.65 13.03 24.70
C ARG A 111 -14.74 14.53 24.49
N LEU A 112 -15.36 14.97 23.38
CA LEU A 112 -15.59 16.39 23.10
C LEU A 112 -16.49 17.04 24.14
N ALA A 113 -17.53 16.35 24.63
CA ALA A 113 -18.42 16.86 25.66
C ALA A 113 -17.70 17.06 27.02
N LYS A 114 -16.67 16.27 27.32
CA LYS A 114 -15.83 16.45 28.52
C LYS A 114 -14.95 17.70 28.42
N GLU A 115 -14.39 17.95 27.23
CA GLU A 115 -13.48 19.08 27.00
C GLU A 115 -14.20 20.40 26.71
N ALA A 116 -15.42 20.34 26.19
CA ALA A 116 -16.25 21.49 25.86
C ALA A 116 -17.69 21.26 26.32
N PRO A 117 -17.96 21.27 27.65
CA PRO A 117 -19.27 20.98 28.21
C PRO A 117 -20.39 21.93 27.76
N ASP A 118 -20.01 23.15 27.39
CA ASP A 118 -20.95 24.19 26.94
C ASP A 118 -21.40 24.00 25.48
N GLN A 119 -20.77 23.10 24.72
CA GLN A 119 -21.10 22.85 23.32
C GLN A 119 -22.00 21.62 23.17
N GLN A 120 -23.29 21.86 22.91
CA GLN A 120 -24.22 20.79 22.53
C GLN A 120 -24.26 20.62 21.01
N PHE A 121 -23.92 19.44 20.53
CA PHE A 121 -23.98 19.08 19.10
C PHE A 121 -24.58 17.68 18.91
N SER A 122 -25.25 17.48 17.78
CA SER A 122 -25.74 16.16 17.41
C SER A 122 -24.63 15.32 16.78
N LEU A 123 -24.73 13.99 16.84
CA LEU A 123 -23.80 13.07 16.14
C LEU A 123 -23.70 13.38 14.64
N ARG A 124 -24.82 13.79 14.02
CA ARG A 124 -24.86 14.20 12.61
C ARG A 124 -24.00 15.45 12.36
N THR A 125 -24.03 16.42 13.29
CA THR A 125 -23.20 17.62 13.21
C THR A 125 -21.72 17.26 13.39
N LEU A 126 -21.41 16.37 14.34
CA LEU A 126 -20.06 15.87 14.55
C LEU A 126 -19.52 15.15 13.31
N GLY A 127 -20.28 14.22 12.73
CA GLY A 127 -19.86 13.51 11.51
C GLY A 127 -19.50 14.47 10.38
N ARG A 128 -20.36 15.45 10.09
CA ARG A 128 -20.08 16.49 9.07
C ARG A 128 -18.87 17.36 9.40
N THR A 129 -18.62 17.59 10.70
CA THR A 129 -17.45 18.35 11.13
C THR A 129 -16.17 17.54 10.97
N LEU A 130 -16.20 16.26 11.31
CA LEU A 130 -15.07 15.34 11.08
C LEU A 130 -14.72 15.25 9.60
N ASP A 131 -15.72 15.08 8.71
CA ASP A 131 -15.51 15.09 7.25
C ASP A 131 -14.83 16.40 6.79
N ARG A 132 -15.31 17.55 7.28
CA ARG A 132 -14.72 18.87 6.99
C ARG A 132 -13.28 18.98 7.50
N TRP A 133 -12.96 18.38 8.64
CA TRP A 133 -11.63 18.33 9.23
C TRP A 133 -10.71 17.29 8.58
N GLY A 134 -11.19 16.57 7.55
CA GLY A 134 -10.42 15.60 6.78
C GLY A 134 -10.31 14.24 7.44
N PHE A 135 -11.24 13.87 8.32
CA PHE A 135 -11.35 12.50 8.83
C PHE A 135 -12.18 11.67 7.85
N THR A 136 -11.81 10.41 7.71
CA THR A 136 -12.54 9.43 6.90
C THR A 136 -12.88 8.22 7.77
N PHE A 137 -14.16 7.80 7.77
CA PHE A 137 -14.57 6.55 8.38
C PHE A 137 -14.46 5.43 7.35
N GLY A 138 -13.65 4.42 7.64
CA GLY A 138 -13.40 3.32 6.70
C GLY A 138 -12.79 2.09 7.38
N LYS A 139 -12.57 1.06 6.58
CA LYS A 139 -11.92 -0.18 7.05
C LYS A 139 -10.45 0.11 7.37
N GLY A 140 -10.09 -0.01 8.64
CA GLY A 140 -8.70 0.10 9.08
C GLY A 140 -7.83 -1.05 8.56
N THR A 141 -6.59 -0.75 8.19
CA THR A 141 -5.58 -1.75 7.82
C THR A 141 -4.82 -2.18 9.07
N ARG A 142 -5.02 -3.43 9.52
CA ARG A 142 -4.40 -3.97 10.75
C ARG A 142 -2.86 -4.01 10.71
N SER A 143 -2.25 -3.94 9.53
CA SER A 143 -0.80 -4.06 9.35
C SER A 143 0.00 -2.80 9.66
N GLN A 144 -0.59 -1.60 9.63
CA GLN A 144 0.17 -0.35 9.75
C GLN A 144 0.88 -0.20 11.11
N HIS A 145 0.22 -0.57 12.22
CA HIS A 145 0.83 -0.45 13.55
C HIS A 145 2.09 -1.33 13.71
N LEU A 146 2.07 -2.54 13.16
CA LEU A 146 3.25 -3.43 13.22
C LEU A 146 4.40 -2.93 12.34
N LYS A 147 4.09 -2.28 11.23
CA LYS A 147 5.08 -1.70 10.31
C LYS A 147 5.83 -0.52 10.92
N GLU A 148 5.20 0.22 11.81
CA GLU A 148 5.74 1.43 12.42
C GLU A 148 6.41 1.19 13.80
N LYS A 149 6.65 -0.07 14.16
CA LYS A 149 7.51 -0.37 15.33
C LYS A 149 8.96 0.01 15.01
N ASP A 150 9.65 0.63 15.95
CA ASP A 150 11.02 1.14 15.78
C ASP A 150 11.97 0.11 15.14
N GLN A 151 11.90 -1.13 15.61
CA GLN A 151 12.72 -2.22 15.07
C GLN A 151 12.38 -2.57 13.60
N VAL A 152 11.12 -2.41 13.19
CA VAL A 152 10.67 -2.66 11.81
C VAL A 152 11.06 -1.49 10.91
N VAL A 153 10.89 -0.26 11.40
CA VAL A 153 11.37 0.96 10.71
C VAL A 153 12.88 0.89 10.51
N ALA A 154 13.65 0.53 11.53
CA ALA A 154 15.11 0.36 11.41
C ALA A 154 15.48 -0.74 10.40
N ALA A 155 14.75 -1.86 10.37
CA ALA A 155 14.95 -2.91 9.36
C ALA A 155 14.61 -2.40 7.94
N ARG A 156 13.51 -1.65 7.78
CA ARG A 156 13.10 -1.02 6.52
C ARG A 156 14.16 -0.04 6.02
N GLN A 157 14.69 0.81 6.89
CA GLN A 157 15.75 1.75 6.53
C GLN A 157 17.03 1.04 6.07
N ARG A 158 17.45 -0.04 6.75
CA ARG A 158 18.62 -0.84 6.32
C ARG A 158 18.40 -1.45 4.95
N TYR A 159 17.24 -2.07 4.72
CA TYR A 159 16.83 -2.62 3.43
C TYR A 159 16.86 -1.55 2.33
N LEU A 160 16.22 -0.42 2.55
CA LEU A 160 16.14 0.67 1.58
C LEU A 160 17.53 1.25 1.25
N ARG A 161 18.45 1.36 2.21
CA ARG A 161 19.83 1.79 1.96
C ARG A 161 20.53 0.85 0.99
N GLN A 162 20.44 -0.48 1.21
CA GLN A 162 21.06 -1.48 0.35
C GLN A 162 20.41 -1.48 -1.05
N LYS A 163 19.08 -1.41 -1.12
CA LYS A 163 18.37 -1.30 -2.40
C LYS A 163 18.78 -0.07 -3.19
N ARG A 164 18.91 1.08 -2.52
CA ARG A 164 19.33 2.33 -3.18
C ARG A 164 20.80 2.28 -3.58
N ALA A 165 21.68 1.69 -2.78
CA ALA A 165 23.08 1.49 -3.13
C ALA A 165 23.24 0.58 -4.36
N ASN A 166 22.29 -0.35 -4.60
CA ASN A 166 22.26 -1.20 -5.80
C ASN A 166 21.71 -0.49 -7.05
N ARG A 167 21.24 0.77 -6.97
CA ARG A 167 20.68 1.50 -8.11
C ARG A 167 21.75 2.32 -8.83
N GLN A 168 21.69 2.30 -10.16
CA GLN A 168 22.45 3.18 -11.04
C GLN A 168 21.49 3.78 -12.07
N GLY A 169 20.84 4.89 -11.74
CA GLY A 169 19.73 5.42 -12.52
C GLY A 169 18.56 4.43 -12.58
N ASP A 170 18.11 4.09 -13.79
CA ASP A 170 17.07 3.06 -14.00
C ASP A 170 17.63 1.63 -13.97
N ALA A 171 18.94 1.45 -14.05
CA ALA A 171 19.63 0.16 -13.99
C ALA A 171 19.93 -0.24 -12.53
N VAL A 172 20.44 -1.47 -12.37
CA VAL A 172 20.95 -1.99 -11.11
C VAL A 172 22.40 -2.42 -11.30
N ILE A 173 23.20 -2.28 -10.25
CA ILE A 173 24.59 -2.70 -10.23
C ILE A 173 24.69 -4.22 -10.21
N ARG A 174 23.91 -4.85 -9.34
CA ARG A 174 23.75 -6.31 -9.21
C ARG A 174 22.35 -6.70 -9.68
N PRO A 175 22.20 -7.73 -10.53
CA PRO A 175 20.89 -8.25 -10.91
C PRO A 175 20.06 -8.61 -9.67
N GLU A 176 18.80 -8.16 -9.60
CA GLU A 176 17.91 -8.45 -8.50
C GLU A 176 17.11 -9.73 -8.80
N VAL A 177 17.15 -10.67 -7.87
CA VAL A 177 16.41 -11.94 -7.92
C VAL A 177 15.50 -12.01 -6.72
N TYR A 178 14.20 -12.05 -6.93
CA TYR A 178 13.19 -12.10 -5.87
C TYR A 178 12.72 -13.53 -5.69
N VAL A 179 12.84 -14.03 -4.48
CA VAL A 179 12.49 -15.41 -4.11
C VAL A 179 11.34 -15.38 -3.12
N ASP A 180 10.36 -16.26 -3.32
CA ASP A 180 9.23 -16.41 -2.39
C ASP A 180 8.52 -17.74 -2.57
N GLU A 181 7.82 -18.16 -1.51
CA GLU A 181 6.95 -19.31 -1.49
C GLU A 181 5.48 -18.88 -1.51
N SER A 182 4.71 -19.70 -2.20
CA SER A 182 3.27 -19.52 -2.25
C SER A 182 2.55 -20.85 -2.26
N TYR A 183 1.23 -20.82 -2.23
CA TYR A 183 0.44 -22.02 -2.39
C TYR A 183 -0.86 -21.75 -3.14
N VAL A 184 -1.37 -22.79 -3.77
CA VAL A 184 -2.70 -22.82 -4.37
C VAL A 184 -3.49 -23.99 -3.83
N ASN A 185 -4.72 -23.75 -3.44
CA ASN A 185 -5.61 -24.83 -3.02
C ASN A 185 -6.24 -25.52 -4.24
N LYS A 186 -6.47 -26.83 -4.15
CA LYS A 186 -7.12 -27.62 -5.21
C LYS A 186 -8.44 -27.01 -5.70
N ASN A 187 -9.24 -26.49 -4.77
CA ASN A 187 -10.55 -25.91 -5.06
C ASN A 187 -10.50 -24.37 -5.23
N HIS A 188 -9.30 -23.80 -5.49
CA HIS A 188 -9.16 -22.37 -5.70
C HIS A 188 -9.96 -21.89 -6.90
N SER A 189 -10.90 -20.98 -6.70
CA SER A 189 -11.82 -20.48 -7.73
C SER A 189 -12.28 -19.06 -7.41
N ASN A 190 -12.78 -18.35 -8.42
CA ASN A 190 -13.49 -17.10 -8.22
C ASN A 190 -14.88 -17.35 -7.63
N ASP A 191 -15.27 -16.50 -6.68
CA ASP A 191 -16.61 -16.51 -6.09
C ASP A 191 -17.58 -15.57 -6.84
N PHE A 192 -17.07 -14.69 -7.71
CA PHE A 192 -17.86 -13.78 -8.51
C PHE A 192 -18.14 -14.38 -9.89
N MET A 193 -19.41 -14.43 -10.28
CA MET A 193 -19.88 -14.94 -11.56
C MET A 193 -21.11 -14.19 -12.04
N TRP A 194 -21.34 -14.22 -13.35
CA TRP A 194 -22.64 -13.86 -13.91
C TRP A 194 -23.59 -15.02 -13.76
N TYR A 195 -24.81 -14.79 -13.34
CA TYR A 195 -25.88 -15.78 -13.26
C TYR A 195 -27.20 -15.17 -13.75
N CYS A 196 -28.13 -16.03 -14.18
CA CYS A 196 -29.51 -15.62 -14.47
C CYS A 196 -30.31 -15.66 -13.18
N ASP A 197 -31.19 -14.66 -12.98
CA ASP A 197 -32.01 -14.57 -11.76
C ASP A 197 -32.93 -15.79 -11.56
N GLU A 198 -33.36 -16.40 -12.66
CA GLU A 198 -34.19 -17.61 -12.65
C GLU A 198 -33.47 -18.86 -12.12
N ASP A 199 -32.15 -18.97 -12.40
CA ASP A 199 -31.32 -20.12 -12.01
C ASP A 199 -30.65 -19.90 -10.62
N GLY A 200 -30.54 -18.66 -10.16
CA GLY A 200 -29.86 -18.26 -8.93
C GLY A 200 -28.34 -18.35 -9.02
N PRO A 201 -27.61 -17.92 -7.96
CA PRO A 201 -26.15 -17.83 -7.95
C PRO A 201 -25.45 -19.17 -7.60
N TRP A 202 -25.93 -20.28 -8.11
CA TRP A 202 -25.43 -21.60 -7.74
C TRP A 202 -24.20 -22.00 -8.56
N VAL A 203 -23.08 -22.26 -7.87
CA VAL A 203 -21.85 -22.79 -8.46
C VAL A 203 -21.65 -24.23 -7.99
N GLN A 204 -21.62 -25.18 -8.93
CA GLN A 204 -21.28 -26.56 -8.61
C GLN A 204 -19.76 -26.70 -8.41
N LYS A 205 -19.31 -26.49 -7.18
CA LYS A 205 -17.91 -26.65 -6.78
C LYS A 205 -17.81 -27.37 -5.45
N PRO A 206 -16.73 -28.14 -5.22
CA PRO A 206 -16.51 -28.81 -3.95
C PRO A 206 -16.45 -27.79 -2.80
N THR A 207 -17.03 -28.14 -1.66
CA THR A 207 -16.96 -27.34 -0.45
C THR A 207 -15.53 -27.36 0.14
N GLY A 208 -15.10 -26.23 0.69
CA GLY A 208 -13.79 -26.08 1.33
C GLY A 208 -12.63 -25.90 0.35
N LYS A 209 -11.44 -25.66 0.90
CA LYS A 209 -10.24 -25.29 0.13
C LYS A 209 -9.58 -26.47 -0.59
N GLY A 210 -9.80 -27.72 -0.13
CA GLY A 210 -9.13 -28.91 -0.63
C GLY A 210 -7.65 -29.00 -0.27
N GLU A 211 -6.94 -29.90 -0.92
CA GLU A 211 -5.51 -30.11 -0.77
C GLU A 211 -4.75 -28.86 -1.24
N ARG A 212 -3.56 -28.66 -0.69
CA ARG A 212 -2.70 -27.52 -0.97
C ARG A 212 -1.51 -27.94 -1.83
N LEU A 213 -1.24 -27.21 -2.90
CA LEU A 213 -0.04 -27.31 -3.70
C LEU A 213 0.89 -26.15 -3.27
N ILE A 214 2.06 -26.46 -2.76
CA ILE A 214 3.09 -25.48 -2.40
C ILE A 214 3.94 -25.23 -3.63
N ILE A 215 4.32 -23.97 -3.82
CA ILE A 215 5.08 -23.49 -4.97
C ILE A 215 6.19 -22.60 -4.42
N LEU A 216 7.43 -22.89 -4.81
CA LEU A 216 8.60 -22.06 -4.57
C LEU A 216 9.16 -21.64 -5.92
N HIS A 217 9.42 -20.37 -6.12
CA HIS A 217 10.00 -19.86 -7.36
C HIS A 217 10.82 -18.59 -7.13
N ALA A 218 11.53 -18.20 -8.18
CA ALA A 218 12.26 -16.93 -8.22
C ALA A 218 11.90 -16.14 -9.48
N MET A 219 11.88 -14.81 -9.37
CA MET A 219 11.68 -13.93 -10.51
C MET A 219 12.79 -12.88 -10.63
N THR A 220 13.02 -12.44 -11.84
CA THR A 220 13.89 -11.31 -12.19
C THR A 220 13.10 -10.27 -12.96
N LYS A 221 13.76 -9.21 -13.41
CA LYS A 221 13.17 -8.24 -14.36
C LYS A 221 12.72 -8.89 -15.66
N SER A 222 13.41 -9.95 -16.11
CA SER A 222 13.12 -10.65 -17.37
C SER A 222 12.04 -11.73 -17.25
N GLY A 223 11.48 -11.96 -16.08
CA GLY A 223 10.47 -12.99 -15.85
C GLY A 223 10.88 -13.99 -14.77
N TRP A 224 10.20 -15.14 -14.76
CA TRP A 224 10.55 -16.26 -13.91
C TRP A 224 11.94 -16.81 -14.24
N VAL A 225 12.68 -17.22 -13.20
CA VAL A 225 13.99 -17.85 -13.37
C VAL A 225 13.77 -19.27 -13.95
N PRO A 226 14.27 -19.58 -15.17
CA PRO A 226 14.12 -20.91 -15.73
C PRO A 226 14.74 -21.98 -14.83
N GLY A 227 14.06 -23.12 -14.66
CA GLY A 227 14.56 -24.23 -13.84
C GLY A 227 14.42 -24.06 -12.33
N ALA A 228 14.05 -22.87 -11.83
CA ALA A 228 13.91 -22.60 -10.40
C ALA A 228 12.51 -22.88 -9.82
N LYS A 229 11.59 -23.47 -10.59
CA LYS A 229 10.26 -23.84 -10.10
C LYS A 229 10.30 -25.14 -9.31
N LEU A 230 9.91 -25.09 -8.03
CA LEU A 230 9.65 -26.28 -7.21
C LEU A 230 8.19 -26.31 -6.80
N THR A 231 7.53 -27.46 -7.01
CA THR A 231 6.14 -27.68 -6.59
C THR A 231 6.00 -29.02 -5.88
N PHE A 232 5.25 -29.03 -4.78
CA PHE A 232 4.93 -30.29 -4.09
C PHE A 232 3.61 -30.19 -3.34
N LYS A 233 2.97 -31.34 -3.11
CA LYS A 233 1.71 -31.40 -2.38
C LYS A 233 1.96 -31.26 -0.88
N SER A 234 1.13 -30.45 -0.23
CA SER A 234 1.11 -30.38 1.23
C SER A 234 0.54 -31.68 1.83
N THR A 235 1.25 -32.27 2.77
CA THR A 235 0.79 -33.46 3.49
C THR A 235 -0.14 -33.12 4.67
N LYS A 236 -0.12 -31.86 5.14
CA LYS A 236 -0.96 -31.37 6.25
C LYS A 236 -2.18 -30.63 5.70
N LYS A 237 -3.37 -30.98 6.22
CA LYS A 237 -4.65 -30.37 5.80
C LYS A 237 -4.94 -29.03 6.47
N THR A 238 -4.30 -28.73 7.60
CA THR A 238 -4.53 -27.54 8.43
C THR A 238 -3.19 -26.92 8.87
N GLY A 239 -3.18 -25.61 9.10
CA GLY A 239 -2.02 -24.87 9.55
C GLY A 239 -1.31 -24.08 8.44
N ASP A 240 -0.24 -23.40 8.81
CA ASP A 240 0.59 -22.62 7.90
C ASP A 240 1.43 -23.55 7.00
N TYR A 241 1.68 -23.15 5.75
CA TYR A 241 2.50 -23.92 4.80
C TYR A 241 3.98 -23.91 5.17
N HIS A 242 4.44 -22.90 5.94
CA HIS A 242 5.80 -22.82 6.46
C HIS A 242 6.23 -24.06 7.26
N GLY A 243 5.30 -24.82 7.86
CA GLY A 243 5.61 -26.05 8.57
C GLY A 243 5.98 -27.25 7.67
N GLN A 244 5.93 -27.10 6.34
CA GLN A 244 6.28 -28.16 5.37
C GLN A 244 7.51 -27.82 4.52
N MET A 245 7.79 -26.54 4.34
CA MET A 245 9.08 -26.06 3.89
C MET A 245 10.05 -26.13 5.06
N ASN A 246 11.21 -26.71 4.88
CA ASN A 246 12.26 -26.78 5.89
C ASN A 246 13.60 -26.33 5.29
N HIS A 247 14.56 -26.10 6.15
CA HIS A 247 15.89 -25.60 5.76
C HIS A 247 16.57 -26.51 4.72
N ASP A 248 16.53 -27.83 4.92
CA ASP A 248 17.22 -28.78 4.04
C ASP A 248 16.61 -28.78 2.63
N LEU A 249 15.27 -28.81 2.51
CA LEU A 249 14.57 -28.76 1.24
C LEU A 249 14.82 -27.41 0.53
N PHE A 250 14.77 -26.32 1.27
CA PHE A 250 15.04 -25.00 0.71
C PHE A 250 16.50 -24.88 0.26
N THR A 251 17.47 -25.30 1.08
CA THR A 251 18.91 -25.28 0.74
C THR A 251 19.21 -26.13 -0.48
N LYS A 252 18.58 -27.33 -0.59
CA LYS A 252 18.72 -28.16 -1.77
C LYS A 252 18.20 -27.46 -3.02
N TRP A 253 16.99 -26.91 -2.97
CA TRP A 253 16.44 -26.15 -4.08
C TRP A 253 17.30 -24.92 -4.44
N PHE A 254 17.76 -24.20 -3.43
CA PHE A 254 18.60 -23.01 -3.57
C PHE A 254 19.89 -23.35 -4.34
N THR A 255 20.56 -24.43 -3.93
CA THR A 255 21.83 -24.88 -4.54
C THR A 255 21.65 -25.50 -5.91
N GLU A 256 20.65 -26.39 -6.07
CA GLU A 256 20.53 -27.22 -7.27
C GLU A 256 19.69 -26.54 -8.37
N GLN A 257 18.74 -25.66 -7.99
CA GLN A 257 17.80 -25.08 -8.95
C GLN A 257 17.89 -23.56 -9.08
N LEU A 258 18.20 -22.84 -8.00
CA LEU A 258 18.26 -21.38 -8.08
C LEU A 258 19.64 -20.90 -8.53
N LEU A 259 20.69 -21.18 -7.75
CA LEU A 259 22.02 -20.62 -7.99
C LEU A 259 22.59 -20.89 -9.38
N PRO A 260 22.38 -22.08 -10.01
CA PRO A 260 22.88 -22.34 -11.36
C PRO A 260 22.14 -21.56 -12.46
N ASN A 261 20.97 -21.05 -12.17
CA ASN A 261 20.05 -20.45 -13.16
C ASN A 261 19.87 -18.93 -13.03
N ILE A 262 20.59 -18.29 -12.10
CA ILE A 262 20.54 -16.83 -11.92
C ILE A 262 21.81 -16.17 -12.49
N PRO A 263 21.71 -14.88 -12.87
CA PRO A 263 22.88 -14.13 -13.32
C PRO A 263 23.95 -14.06 -12.23
N GLY A 264 25.21 -14.11 -12.60
CA GLY A 264 26.33 -13.94 -11.66
C GLY A 264 26.26 -12.62 -10.90
N ASN A 265 26.83 -12.57 -9.70
CA ASN A 265 26.84 -11.40 -8.82
C ASN A 265 25.44 -10.85 -8.52
N ALA A 266 24.45 -11.73 -8.34
CA ALA A 266 23.07 -11.32 -8.07
C ALA A 266 22.87 -10.85 -6.61
N LEU A 267 21.91 -9.95 -6.42
CA LEU A 267 21.30 -9.62 -5.14
C LEU A 267 20.01 -10.42 -4.99
N ILE A 268 20.01 -11.44 -4.13
CA ILE A 268 18.89 -12.34 -3.90
C ILE A 268 18.03 -11.76 -2.78
N ILE A 269 16.77 -11.46 -3.07
CA ILE A 269 15.84 -10.79 -2.15
C ILE A 269 14.81 -11.82 -1.71
N MET A 270 14.73 -12.07 -0.39
CA MET A 270 13.81 -13.02 0.23
C MET A 270 13.29 -12.52 1.58
N ASP A 271 12.34 -13.21 2.17
CA ASP A 271 11.81 -12.90 3.49
C ASP A 271 12.68 -13.45 4.64
N ASN A 272 12.20 -13.31 5.88
CA ASN A 272 12.86 -13.79 7.09
C ASN A 272 12.21 -15.07 7.65
N ALA A 273 11.73 -15.98 6.82
CA ALA A 273 11.19 -17.22 7.32
C ALA A 273 12.23 -17.99 8.20
N PRO A 274 11.81 -18.73 9.23
CA PRO A 274 12.74 -19.40 10.15
C PRO A 274 13.74 -20.33 9.45
N TYR A 275 13.35 -20.98 8.38
CA TYR A 275 14.22 -21.84 7.58
C TYR A 275 15.19 -21.08 6.66
N HIS A 276 14.99 -19.77 6.43
CA HIS A 276 15.92 -18.87 5.75
C HIS A 276 17.00 -18.33 6.69
N THR A 277 16.75 -18.35 8.00
CA THR A 277 17.58 -17.73 9.03
C THR A 277 18.24 -18.75 9.96
N VAL A 278 18.51 -19.94 9.46
CA VAL A 278 19.29 -20.95 10.18
C VAL A 278 20.72 -20.46 10.31
N LEU A 279 21.24 -20.43 11.54
CA LEU A 279 22.59 -19.96 11.82
C LEU A 279 23.64 -20.86 11.15
N SER A 280 24.65 -20.23 10.60
CA SER A 280 25.85 -20.92 10.13
C SER A 280 26.56 -21.61 11.29
N ARG A 281 27.30 -22.65 10.99
CA ARG A 281 28.12 -23.36 12.00
C ARG A 281 29.17 -22.46 12.65
N HIS A 282 29.59 -21.42 12.00
CA HIS A 282 30.57 -20.45 12.45
C HIS A 282 29.96 -19.20 13.08
N SER A 283 28.64 -19.06 13.05
CA SER A 283 27.95 -17.92 13.60
C SER A 283 28.03 -17.86 15.13
N ALA A 284 28.10 -16.65 15.65
CA ALA A 284 27.78 -16.42 17.06
C ALA A 284 26.33 -16.86 17.35
N PRO A 285 26.04 -17.42 18.54
CA PRO A 285 24.66 -17.72 18.91
C PRO A 285 23.83 -16.43 19.03
N THR A 286 22.53 -16.57 18.98
CA THR A 286 21.58 -15.48 19.24
C THR A 286 20.93 -15.61 20.61
N ALA A 287 20.24 -14.57 21.08
CA ALA A 287 19.53 -14.61 22.37
C ALA A 287 18.47 -15.73 22.45
N THR A 288 17.99 -16.25 21.31
CA THR A 288 17.04 -17.35 21.23
C THR A 288 17.68 -18.74 21.43
N CYS A 289 18.98 -18.86 21.28
CA CYS A 289 19.72 -20.11 21.49
C CYS A 289 19.64 -20.60 22.95
N THR A 290 20.00 -21.87 23.19
CA THR A 290 20.02 -22.43 24.53
C THR A 290 21.07 -21.73 25.39
N LYS A 291 20.89 -21.78 26.73
CA LYS A 291 21.88 -21.25 27.70
C LYS A 291 23.25 -21.85 27.43
N ASP A 292 23.32 -23.16 27.26
CA ASP A 292 24.58 -23.91 27.06
C ASP A 292 25.31 -23.50 25.78
N SER A 293 24.57 -23.27 24.69
CA SER A 293 25.16 -22.78 23.43
C SER A 293 25.78 -21.40 23.58
N ILE A 294 25.09 -20.49 24.27
CA ILE A 294 25.60 -19.13 24.53
C ILE A 294 26.81 -19.19 25.47
N TYR A 295 26.71 -19.95 26.56
CA TYR A 295 27.81 -20.13 27.51
C TYR A 295 29.05 -20.69 26.82
N THR A 296 28.91 -21.78 26.06
CA THR A 296 30.03 -22.42 25.34
C THR A 296 30.68 -21.46 24.35
N TRP A 297 29.90 -20.65 23.64
CA TRP A 297 30.46 -19.69 22.70
C TRP A 297 31.24 -18.58 23.43
N LEU A 298 30.65 -17.98 24.48
CA LEU A 298 31.28 -16.92 25.26
C LEU A 298 32.58 -17.43 25.95
N SER A 299 32.56 -18.64 26.47
CA SER A 299 33.76 -19.27 27.06
C SER A 299 34.90 -19.41 26.05
N LYS A 300 34.60 -19.76 24.79
CA LYS A 300 35.58 -19.82 23.70
C LYS A 300 36.18 -18.47 23.32
N GLN A 301 35.50 -17.35 23.67
CA GLN A 301 36.04 -16.00 23.48
C GLN A 301 37.04 -15.60 24.58
N GLY A 302 37.39 -16.51 25.51
CA GLY A 302 38.37 -16.24 26.58
C GLY A 302 37.81 -15.41 27.74
N LEU A 303 36.51 -15.31 27.89
CA LEU A 303 35.87 -14.58 28.99
C LEU A 303 35.87 -15.44 30.27
N PRO A 304 36.15 -14.84 31.43
CA PRO A 304 35.98 -15.54 32.70
C PRO A 304 34.50 -15.73 32.99
N MET A 305 34.04 -16.96 32.85
CA MET A 305 32.63 -17.32 33.06
C MET A 305 32.42 -17.95 34.42
N ARG A 306 31.32 -17.58 35.09
CA ARG A 306 30.87 -18.27 36.30
C ARG A 306 29.89 -19.38 35.93
N ASP A 307 29.96 -20.52 36.60
CA ASP A 307 29.07 -21.66 36.31
C ASP A 307 27.59 -21.39 36.64
N ASP A 308 27.33 -20.43 37.52
CA ASP A 308 26.00 -20.05 37.98
C ASP A 308 25.33 -18.92 37.15
N CYS A 309 25.95 -18.43 36.07
CA CYS A 309 25.39 -17.36 35.23
C CYS A 309 23.97 -17.68 34.78
N LEU A 310 23.09 -16.70 34.87
CA LEU A 310 21.73 -16.79 34.32
C LEU A 310 21.75 -16.57 32.81
N LYS A 311 20.76 -17.12 32.10
CA LYS A 311 20.65 -16.90 30.65
C LYS A 311 20.55 -15.40 30.30
N ALA A 312 19.85 -14.60 31.11
CA ALA A 312 19.74 -13.16 30.91
C ALA A 312 21.11 -12.45 30.94
N GLU A 313 22.00 -12.82 31.89
CA GLU A 313 23.34 -12.24 31.96
C GLU A 313 24.17 -12.63 30.75
N LEU A 314 24.08 -13.89 30.32
CA LEU A 314 24.78 -14.38 29.12
C LEU A 314 24.31 -13.66 27.86
N VAL A 315 22.99 -13.37 27.72
CA VAL A 315 22.42 -12.62 26.60
C VAL A 315 22.91 -11.17 26.62
N GLU A 316 23.05 -10.55 27.79
CA GLU A 316 23.60 -9.19 27.89
C GLU A 316 25.07 -9.15 27.48
N MET A 317 25.87 -10.13 27.90
CA MET A 317 27.26 -10.27 27.47
C MET A 317 27.36 -10.52 25.96
N LEU A 318 26.50 -11.39 25.43
CA LEU A 318 26.43 -11.70 24.01
C LEU A 318 26.10 -10.45 23.17
N ALA A 319 25.14 -9.63 23.61
CA ALA A 319 24.75 -8.41 22.92
C ALA A 319 25.88 -7.37 22.81
N LYS A 320 26.83 -7.39 23.76
CA LYS A 320 28.00 -6.49 23.77
C LYS A 320 29.17 -7.00 22.94
N LEU A 321 29.32 -8.33 22.77
CA LEU A 321 30.52 -8.94 22.25
C LEU A 321 30.34 -9.71 20.95
N ALA A 322 29.14 -10.21 20.69
CA ALA A 322 28.92 -11.01 19.50
C ALA A 322 28.84 -10.14 18.23
N PRO A 323 29.53 -10.55 17.16
CA PRO A 323 29.27 -9.97 15.84
C PRO A 323 27.84 -10.27 15.41
N ALA A 324 27.40 -9.58 14.37
CA ALA A 324 26.10 -9.88 13.76
C ALA A 324 26.02 -11.37 13.36
N PRO A 325 24.88 -12.04 13.58
CA PRO A 325 24.73 -13.44 13.24
C PRO A 325 24.90 -13.67 11.74
N THR A 326 25.60 -14.74 11.39
CA THR A 326 25.78 -15.19 10.01
C THR A 326 24.85 -16.38 9.75
N TYR A 327 24.14 -16.38 8.64
CA TYR A 327 23.22 -17.46 8.31
C TYR A 327 23.82 -18.40 7.27
N ALA A 328 23.45 -19.68 7.33
CA ALA A 328 23.98 -20.70 6.44
C ALA A 328 23.72 -20.39 4.95
N LEU A 329 22.55 -19.84 4.62
CA LEU A 329 22.22 -19.45 3.25
C LEU A 329 23.05 -18.25 2.76
N ASP A 330 23.43 -17.32 3.66
CA ASP A 330 24.25 -16.16 3.30
C ASP A 330 25.68 -16.60 2.95
N GLU A 331 26.26 -17.54 3.71
CA GLU A 331 27.55 -18.12 3.39
C GLU A 331 27.50 -18.87 2.06
N LEU A 332 26.48 -19.70 1.86
CA LEU A 332 26.29 -20.44 0.63
C LEU A 332 26.13 -19.52 -0.59
N ALA A 333 25.36 -18.43 -0.48
CA ALA A 333 25.22 -17.45 -1.53
C ALA A 333 26.56 -16.73 -1.84
N ALA A 334 27.30 -16.37 -0.79
CA ALA A 334 28.60 -15.69 -0.92
C ALA A 334 29.66 -16.60 -1.59
N GLU A 335 29.68 -17.90 -1.27
CA GLU A 335 30.55 -18.89 -1.95
C GLU A 335 30.31 -18.93 -3.48
N HIS A 336 29.08 -18.63 -3.92
CA HIS A 336 28.71 -18.55 -5.34
C HIS A 336 28.76 -17.11 -5.91
N GLY A 337 29.27 -16.14 -5.14
CA GLY A 337 29.43 -14.75 -5.56
C GLY A 337 28.14 -13.93 -5.53
N HIS A 338 27.13 -14.38 -4.80
CA HIS A 338 25.84 -13.68 -4.61
C HIS A 338 25.73 -13.05 -3.22
N GLU A 339 24.74 -12.19 -3.03
CA GLU A 339 24.42 -11.58 -1.75
C GLU A 339 22.93 -11.74 -1.46
N ILE A 340 22.58 -12.02 -0.21
CA ILE A 340 21.19 -12.11 0.23
C ILE A 340 20.79 -10.80 0.92
N LEU A 341 19.65 -10.25 0.51
CA LEU A 341 19.00 -9.11 1.12
C LEU A 341 17.60 -9.51 1.62
N ARG A 342 17.41 -9.43 2.95
CA ARG A 342 16.13 -9.79 3.56
C ARG A 342 15.19 -8.62 3.63
N THR A 343 13.92 -8.84 3.20
CA THR A 343 12.86 -7.84 3.28
C THR A 343 12.50 -7.53 4.74
N PRO A 344 12.16 -6.28 5.06
CA PRO A 344 11.71 -5.93 6.40
C PRO A 344 10.41 -6.65 6.75
N PRO A 345 10.20 -7.06 8.00
CA PRO A 345 8.98 -7.73 8.43
C PRO A 345 7.73 -6.88 8.11
N TYR A 346 6.63 -7.54 7.80
CA TYR A 346 5.32 -6.93 7.52
C TYR A 346 5.25 -6.04 6.26
N HIS A 347 6.24 -6.09 5.37
CA HIS A 347 6.31 -5.31 4.14
C HIS A 347 6.23 -6.16 2.85
N PRO A 348 5.14 -6.92 2.61
CA PRO A 348 5.00 -7.71 1.37
C PRO A 348 4.95 -6.82 0.11
N GLU A 349 4.56 -5.55 0.25
CA GLU A 349 4.55 -4.56 -0.84
C GLU A 349 5.94 -4.23 -1.41
N LEU A 350 7.02 -4.62 -0.72
CA LEU A 350 8.40 -4.50 -1.21
C LEU A 350 8.85 -5.73 -2.02
N GLN A 351 7.99 -6.76 -2.12
CA GLN A 351 8.22 -7.98 -2.87
C GLN A 351 7.37 -8.00 -4.15
N PRO A 352 7.94 -7.75 -5.34
CA PRO A 352 7.17 -7.78 -6.59
C PRO A 352 6.62 -9.17 -6.92
N ILE A 353 7.28 -10.24 -6.47
CA ILE A 353 6.85 -11.64 -6.68
C ILE A 353 5.48 -11.92 -6.03
N GLU A 354 5.12 -11.27 -4.95
CA GLU A 354 3.80 -11.39 -4.31
C GLU A 354 2.65 -11.00 -5.27
N THR A 355 2.89 -9.98 -6.10
CA THR A 355 1.91 -9.59 -7.13
C THR A 355 1.92 -10.60 -8.29
N CYS A 356 3.06 -11.20 -8.63
CA CYS A 356 3.12 -12.29 -9.61
C CYS A 356 2.28 -13.50 -9.15
N TRP A 357 2.34 -13.84 -7.86
CA TRP A 357 1.47 -14.87 -7.29
C TRP A 357 -0.02 -14.55 -7.44
N ALA A 358 -0.40 -13.30 -7.26
CA ALA A 358 -1.79 -12.90 -7.49
C ALA A 358 -2.21 -13.10 -8.96
N VAL A 359 -1.35 -12.78 -9.93
CA VAL A 359 -1.60 -13.01 -11.35
C VAL A 359 -1.79 -14.50 -11.63
N VAL A 360 -0.85 -15.35 -11.18
CA VAL A 360 -0.89 -16.80 -11.35
C VAL A 360 -2.16 -17.39 -10.72
N LYS A 361 -2.45 -17.04 -9.47
CA LYS A 361 -3.64 -17.54 -8.76
C LYS A 361 -4.94 -17.10 -9.44
N ASN A 362 -5.02 -15.88 -9.95
CA ASN A 362 -6.19 -15.40 -10.68
C ASN A 362 -6.41 -16.15 -12.00
N GLN A 363 -5.36 -16.50 -12.72
CA GLN A 363 -5.48 -17.32 -13.93
C GLN A 363 -6.00 -18.74 -13.61
N ILE A 364 -5.47 -19.35 -12.56
CA ILE A 364 -5.95 -20.66 -12.08
C ILE A 364 -7.42 -20.57 -11.68
N ALA A 365 -7.82 -19.54 -10.89
CA ALA A 365 -9.17 -19.41 -10.39
C ALA A 365 -10.24 -19.31 -11.50
N ARG A 366 -9.88 -18.81 -12.67
CA ARG A 366 -10.80 -18.67 -13.82
C ARG A 366 -11.18 -19.97 -14.49
N LYS A 367 -10.29 -20.97 -14.45
CA LYS A 367 -10.42 -22.20 -15.26
C LYS A 367 -10.37 -23.50 -14.43
N ASN A 368 -10.21 -23.41 -13.10
CA ASN A 368 -9.96 -24.57 -12.25
C ASN A 368 -11.16 -25.53 -12.19
N LYS A 369 -10.91 -26.80 -12.53
CA LYS A 369 -11.86 -27.93 -12.43
C LYS A 369 -11.84 -28.61 -11.05
N CYS A 370 -11.16 -28.06 -10.07
CA CYS A 370 -11.07 -28.56 -8.70
C CYS A 370 -10.48 -30.00 -8.60
N THR A 371 -9.61 -30.38 -9.52
CA THR A 371 -8.81 -31.62 -9.44
C THR A 371 -7.32 -31.27 -9.35
N MET A 372 -6.53 -32.12 -8.65
CA MET A 372 -5.09 -31.85 -8.50
C MET A 372 -4.34 -32.02 -9.85
N ALA A 373 -4.75 -32.97 -10.68
CA ALA A 373 -4.15 -33.14 -12.01
C ALA A 373 -4.35 -31.90 -12.88
N HIS A 374 -5.56 -31.39 -12.94
CA HIS A 374 -5.87 -30.17 -13.70
C HIS A 374 -5.22 -28.90 -13.10
N LEU A 375 -5.06 -28.86 -11.77
CA LEU A 375 -4.34 -27.74 -11.12
C LEU A 375 -2.87 -27.70 -11.55
N LEU A 376 -2.21 -28.87 -11.65
CA LEU A 376 -0.81 -28.98 -12.10
C LEU A 376 -0.66 -28.57 -13.58
N GLU A 377 -1.56 -29.02 -14.46
CA GLU A 377 -1.60 -28.57 -15.85
C GLU A 377 -1.77 -27.05 -15.96
N GLN A 378 -2.77 -26.52 -15.26
CA GLN A 378 -3.06 -25.07 -15.29
C GLN A 378 -1.97 -24.21 -14.68
N LEU A 379 -1.19 -24.77 -13.74
CA LEU A 379 -0.12 -24.04 -13.10
C LEU A 379 0.94 -23.60 -14.12
N ASP A 380 1.34 -24.49 -15.03
CA ASP A 380 2.34 -24.18 -16.05
C ASP A 380 1.83 -23.11 -17.01
N ASP A 381 0.58 -23.21 -17.45
CA ASP A 381 -0.06 -22.18 -18.27
C ASP A 381 -0.17 -20.85 -17.53
N ALA A 382 -0.48 -20.88 -16.23
CA ALA A 382 -0.61 -19.67 -15.43
C ALA A 382 0.73 -18.93 -15.25
N PHE A 383 1.83 -19.66 -15.16
CA PHE A 383 3.17 -19.03 -15.11
C PHE A 383 3.51 -18.29 -16.39
N THR A 384 3.07 -18.75 -17.56
CA THR A 384 3.29 -18.05 -18.83
C THR A 384 2.58 -16.70 -18.91
N SER A 385 1.55 -16.47 -18.08
CA SER A 385 0.84 -15.19 -18.01
C SER A 385 1.66 -14.06 -17.37
N VAL A 386 2.74 -14.40 -16.67
CA VAL A 386 3.65 -13.42 -16.06
C VAL A 386 4.80 -13.18 -17.03
N THR A 387 4.65 -12.16 -17.87
CA THR A 387 5.63 -11.79 -18.90
C THR A 387 6.74 -10.91 -18.35
N GLU A 388 7.81 -10.72 -19.15
CA GLU A 388 8.87 -9.76 -18.85
C GLU A 388 8.32 -8.35 -18.60
N GLU A 389 7.35 -7.91 -19.42
CA GLU A 389 6.71 -6.61 -19.25
C GLU A 389 6.00 -6.52 -17.89
N THR A 390 5.28 -7.58 -17.48
CA THR A 390 4.64 -7.68 -16.16
C THR A 390 5.68 -7.55 -15.06
N CYS A 391 6.76 -8.33 -15.10
CA CYS A 391 7.80 -8.32 -14.07
C CYS A 391 8.51 -6.95 -13.99
N SER A 392 8.88 -6.39 -15.13
CA SER A 392 9.49 -5.06 -15.21
C SER A 392 8.57 -3.97 -14.67
N GLY A 393 7.27 -4.03 -14.99
CA GLY A 393 6.26 -3.10 -14.47
C GLY A 393 6.10 -3.20 -12.95
N LEU A 394 6.07 -4.42 -12.41
CA LEU A 394 5.97 -4.66 -10.97
C LEU A 394 7.20 -4.16 -10.20
N ILE A 395 8.41 -4.40 -10.72
CA ILE A 395 9.64 -3.89 -10.11
C ILE A 395 9.65 -2.35 -10.12
N LYS A 396 9.20 -1.70 -11.20
CA LYS A 396 9.03 -0.24 -11.24
C LYS A 396 8.01 0.26 -10.20
N LYS A 397 6.91 -0.47 -10.00
CA LYS A 397 5.92 -0.15 -8.98
C LYS A 397 6.51 -0.27 -7.57
N VAL A 398 7.24 -1.34 -7.29
CA VAL A 398 7.92 -1.54 -6.00
C VAL A 398 8.96 -0.44 -5.74
N ARG A 399 9.74 -0.04 -6.74
CA ARG A 399 10.68 1.08 -6.60
C ARG A 399 10.01 2.39 -6.17
N LYS A 400 8.81 2.69 -6.68
CA LYS A 400 8.04 3.86 -6.23
C LYS A 400 7.63 3.73 -4.76
N VAL A 401 7.26 2.54 -4.32
CA VAL A 401 6.94 2.26 -2.90
C VAL A 401 8.18 2.43 -2.03
N GLU A 402 9.34 1.90 -2.46
CA GLU A 402 10.63 2.08 -1.78
C GLU A 402 11.01 3.56 -1.65
N ASP A 403 10.81 4.37 -2.70
CA ASP A 403 11.11 5.80 -2.69
C ASP A 403 10.16 6.60 -1.78
N ASN A 404 8.88 6.20 -1.69
CA ASN A 404 7.93 6.78 -0.76
C ASN A 404 8.34 6.52 0.70
N PHE A 405 8.62 5.25 1.06
CA PHE A 405 9.10 4.91 2.39
C PHE A 405 10.42 5.60 2.74
N TRP A 406 11.35 5.67 1.80
CA TRP A 406 12.59 6.41 2.01
C TRP A 406 12.33 7.89 2.35
N THR A 407 11.43 8.53 1.62
CA THR A 407 11.08 9.93 1.85
C THR A 407 10.38 10.14 3.21
N GLU A 408 9.50 9.21 3.59
CA GLU A 408 8.79 9.24 4.87
C GLU A 408 9.75 9.01 6.03
N ASP A 409 10.60 8.00 5.97
CA ASP A 409 11.56 7.65 7.02
C ASP A 409 12.60 8.76 7.22
N MET A 410 13.09 9.42 6.15
CA MET A 410 14.01 10.54 6.24
C MET A 410 13.39 11.82 6.83
N ARG A 411 12.05 11.93 6.87
CA ARG A 411 11.36 13.02 7.58
C ARG A 411 11.26 12.77 9.08
N LEU A 412 11.24 11.50 9.50
CA LEU A 412 11.19 11.14 10.92
C LEU A 412 12.54 11.31 11.62
N ASP A 413 13.64 11.28 10.86
CA ASP A 413 15.02 11.47 11.36
C ASP A 413 15.41 12.96 11.49
N ARG A 414 14.49 13.91 11.18
CA ARG A 414 14.66 15.36 11.34
C ARG A 414 13.86 15.88 12.53
#